data_36c62eb6b7486b88f0541aafe09fa04b
#
_entry.id   36c62eb6b7486b88f0541aafe09fa04b
#
_cell.length_a   1.000
_cell.length_b   1.000
_cell.length_c   1.000
_cell.angle_alpha   90.00
_cell.angle_beta   90.00
_cell.angle_gamma   90.00
#
_symmetry.space_group_name_H-M   'P 1'
#
loop_
_entity.id
_entity.type
_entity.pdbx_description
1 polymer ?
#
loop_
_entity_poly.entity_id
_entity_poly.type
_entity_poly.pdbx_seq_one_letter_code
_entity_poly.pdbx_strand_id
1 'polypeptide(L)'
;PLTADLVVLYAQRGHGKRSSFFSDFTLGAWTYDSAEDKNILMPVAKAYSGFSNDELKKLDKFVRENIIKKFGPVREVNKTLVVEIAFDSVQLSKRHKSGVATRFPRFKAIRWDKKAHEANSVSDLIAMIDI
;
A
#
# COMPACT_ATOMS: atom_id res chain seq x y z
N PRO A 1 16.79 6.41 -3.41
CA PRO A 1 15.56 5.73 -3.77
C PRO A 1 14.37 6.68 -3.80
N LEU A 2 13.36 6.31 -4.56
CA LEU A 2 12.10 7.03 -4.60
C LEU A 2 11.24 6.60 -3.41
N THR A 3 10.36 7.50 -2.95
CA THR A 3 9.41 7.18 -1.90
C THR A 3 8.03 7.69 -2.26
N ALA A 4 7.01 7.07 -1.66
CA ALA A 4 5.62 7.52 -1.79
C ALA A 4 4.86 7.17 -0.52
N ASP A 5 3.86 8.00 -0.21
CA ASP A 5 2.91 7.75 0.87
C ASP A 5 1.66 7.12 0.26
N LEU A 6 1.35 5.91 0.71
CA LEU A 6 0.25 5.11 0.16
C LEU A 6 -0.67 4.65 1.28
N VAL A 7 -1.90 4.30 0.91
CA VAL A 7 -2.91 3.84 1.88
C VAL A 7 -2.95 2.32 1.91
N VAL A 8 -3.00 1.73 3.10
CA VAL A 8 -3.16 0.29 3.27
C VAL A 8 -4.56 -0.12 2.87
N LEU A 9 -4.68 -1.03 1.89
CA LEU A 9 -5.96 -1.51 1.37
C LEU A 9 -6.28 -2.93 1.83
N TYR A 10 -5.29 -3.83 1.72
CA TYR A 10 -5.44 -5.25 2.04
C TYR A 10 -4.22 -5.73 2.78
N ALA A 11 -4.39 -6.81 3.55
CA ALA A 11 -3.29 -7.45 4.25
C ALA A 11 -3.45 -8.98 4.21
N GLN A 12 -2.30 -9.66 4.22
CA GLN A 12 -2.22 -11.12 4.37
C GLN A 12 -1.19 -11.47 5.42
N ARG A 13 -1.32 -12.67 5.98
CA ARG A 13 -0.30 -13.17 6.91
C ARG A 13 0.99 -13.46 6.15
N GLY A 14 2.11 -13.29 6.85
CA GLY A 14 3.42 -13.62 6.31
C GLY A 14 3.67 -15.14 6.28
N HIS A 15 4.88 -15.48 5.88
CA HIS A 15 5.35 -16.87 5.77
C HIS A 15 6.42 -17.14 6.81
N GLY A 16 6.60 -18.42 7.18
CA GLY A 16 7.62 -18.85 8.12
C GLY A 16 7.44 -18.21 9.50
N LYS A 17 8.46 -17.53 9.99
CA LYS A 17 8.45 -16.90 11.31
C LYS A 17 7.40 -15.80 11.46
N ARG A 18 6.91 -15.24 10.35
CA ARG A 18 5.90 -14.18 10.34
C ARG A 18 4.49 -14.68 10.07
N SER A 19 4.27 -15.99 10.08
CA SER A 19 2.96 -16.58 9.76
C SER A 19 1.86 -16.22 10.76
N SER A 20 2.21 -15.77 11.97
CA SER A 20 1.25 -15.31 12.96
C SER A 20 0.93 -13.82 12.85
N PHE A 21 1.63 -13.08 12.01
CA PHE A 21 1.44 -11.64 11.83
C PHE A 21 0.96 -11.32 10.43
N PHE A 22 0.12 -10.29 10.30
CA PHE A 22 -0.12 -9.68 9.00
C PHE A 22 1.10 -8.88 8.61
N SER A 23 1.76 -9.27 7.53
CA SER A 23 3.03 -8.68 7.10
C SER A 23 3.18 -8.54 5.60
N ASP A 24 2.13 -8.83 4.82
CA ASP A 24 2.09 -8.63 3.38
C ASP A 24 0.94 -7.66 3.10
N PHE A 25 1.26 -6.47 2.60
CA PHE A 25 0.30 -5.39 2.46
C PHE A 25 0.15 -4.97 1.01
N THR A 26 -1.08 -4.79 0.57
CA THR A 26 -1.41 -4.16 -0.71
C THR A 26 -1.71 -2.70 -0.43
N LEU A 27 -1.04 -1.81 -1.16
CA LEU A 27 -1.05 -0.38 -0.92
C LEU A 27 -1.62 0.36 -2.13
N GLY A 28 -2.37 1.41 -1.86
CA GLY A 28 -3.09 2.16 -2.88
C GLY A 28 -2.70 3.61 -2.99
N ALA A 29 -2.88 4.14 -4.18
CA ALA A 29 -2.73 5.55 -4.50
C ALA A 29 -4.05 6.07 -5.08
N TRP A 30 -4.26 7.37 -4.96
CA TRP A 30 -5.48 8.00 -5.43
C TRP A 30 -5.48 8.14 -6.95
N THR A 31 -6.64 7.88 -7.57
CA THR A 31 -6.88 8.16 -8.97
C THR A 31 -8.34 8.58 -9.15
N TYR A 32 -8.62 9.35 -10.19
CA TYR A 32 -9.98 9.77 -10.52
C TYR A 32 -10.68 8.67 -11.30
N ASP A 33 -11.88 8.30 -10.87
CA ASP A 33 -12.75 7.36 -11.56
C ASP A 33 -13.86 8.14 -12.27
N SER A 34 -13.75 8.26 -13.59
CA SER A 34 -14.70 9.02 -14.40
C SER A 34 -16.09 8.38 -14.44
N ALA A 35 -16.17 7.06 -14.29
CA ALA A 35 -17.45 6.36 -14.28
C ALA A 35 -18.29 6.72 -13.06
N GLU A 36 -17.66 6.92 -11.90
CA GLU A 36 -18.34 7.27 -10.65
C GLU A 36 -18.16 8.73 -10.26
N ASP A 37 -17.38 9.48 -11.04
CA ASP A 37 -17.08 10.91 -10.81
C ASP A 37 -16.56 11.16 -9.40
N LYS A 38 -15.56 10.39 -9.00
CA LYS A 38 -14.92 10.55 -7.68
C LYS A 38 -13.50 10.00 -7.69
N ASN A 39 -12.71 10.43 -6.70
CA ASN A 39 -11.40 9.86 -6.45
C ASN A 39 -11.54 8.52 -5.74
N ILE A 40 -10.79 7.53 -6.19
CA ILE A 40 -10.75 6.20 -5.60
C ILE A 40 -9.31 5.81 -5.32
N LEU A 41 -9.13 4.82 -4.44
CA LEU A 41 -7.82 4.22 -4.18
C LEU A 41 -7.62 3.01 -5.08
N MET A 42 -6.48 2.99 -5.79
CA MET A 42 -6.13 1.93 -6.72
C MET A 42 -4.86 1.24 -6.25
N PRO A 43 -4.81 -0.10 -6.18
CA PRO A 43 -3.58 -0.80 -5.79
C PRO A 43 -2.43 -0.46 -6.74
N VAL A 44 -1.28 -0.10 -6.17
CA VAL A 44 -0.08 0.25 -6.95
C VAL A 44 1.16 -0.49 -6.48
N ALA A 45 1.16 -1.05 -5.28
CA ALA A 45 2.34 -1.72 -4.74
C ALA A 45 1.96 -2.76 -3.70
N LYS A 46 2.84 -3.75 -3.52
CA LYS A 46 2.78 -4.69 -2.41
C LYS A 46 4.10 -4.60 -1.65
N ALA A 47 4.03 -4.50 -0.33
CA ALA A 47 5.20 -4.44 0.52
C ALA A 47 5.13 -5.55 1.57
N TYR A 48 6.20 -6.33 1.67
CA TYR A 48 6.31 -7.45 2.62
C TYR A 48 7.67 -7.51 3.31
N SER A 49 8.46 -6.45 3.19
CA SER A 49 9.78 -6.35 3.80
C SER A 49 10.08 -4.91 4.24
N GLY A 50 11.12 -4.73 5.03
CA GLY A 50 11.55 -3.42 5.50
C GLY A 50 10.98 -3.03 6.86
N PHE A 51 10.18 -3.88 7.48
CA PHE A 51 9.58 -3.59 8.79
C PHE A 51 10.57 -3.86 9.92
N SER A 52 10.58 -2.99 10.93
CA SER A 52 11.11 -3.36 12.24
C SER A 52 10.09 -4.26 12.96
N ASN A 53 10.52 -4.97 14.00
CA ASN A 53 9.60 -5.82 14.77
C ASN A 53 8.50 -4.99 15.43
N ASP A 54 8.83 -3.79 15.90
CA ASP A 54 7.87 -2.89 16.52
C ASP A 54 6.83 -2.40 15.52
N GLU A 55 7.27 -2.00 14.33
CA GLU A 55 6.38 -1.58 13.25
C GLU A 55 5.46 -2.69 12.82
N LEU A 56 5.99 -3.92 12.70
CA LEU A 56 5.20 -5.08 12.31
C LEU A 56 4.08 -5.34 13.31
N LYS A 57 4.36 -5.23 14.60
CA LYS A 57 3.35 -5.38 15.67
C LYS A 57 2.26 -4.32 15.56
N LYS A 58 2.64 -3.07 15.28
CA LYS A 58 1.68 -1.97 15.13
C LYS A 58 0.80 -2.16 13.91
N LEU A 59 1.38 -2.59 12.79
CA LEU A 59 0.62 -2.89 11.56
C LEU A 59 -0.33 -4.07 11.78
N ASP A 60 0.15 -5.13 12.42
CA ASP A 60 -0.67 -6.31 12.73
C ASP A 60 -1.87 -5.92 13.59
N LYS A 61 -1.66 -5.10 14.61
CA LYS A 61 -2.73 -4.59 15.47
C LYS A 61 -3.74 -3.77 14.66
N PHE A 62 -3.25 -2.88 13.80
CA PHE A 62 -4.13 -2.09 12.92
C PHE A 62 -5.02 -3.00 12.08
N VAL A 63 -4.43 -4.00 11.42
CA VAL A 63 -5.19 -4.92 10.58
C VAL A 63 -6.28 -5.62 11.38
N ARG A 64 -5.93 -6.20 12.54
CA ARG A 64 -6.88 -6.95 13.38
C ARG A 64 -8.05 -6.09 13.83
N GLU A 65 -7.81 -4.81 14.07
CA GLU A 65 -8.83 -3.87 14.55
C GLU A 65 -9.65 -3.24 13.43
N ASN A 66 -9.25 -3.42 12.16
CA ASN A 66 -9.83 -2.70 11.04
C ASN A 66 -10.29 -3.58 9.87
N ILE A 67 -10.45 -4.88 10.10
CA ILE A 67 -10.94 -5.79 9.06
C ILE A 67 -12.40 -5.46 8.75
N ILE A 68 -12.69 -5.20 7.47
CA ILE A 68 -14.04 -4.95 6.99
C ILE A 68 -14.57 -6.08 6.11
N LYS A 69 -13.67 -6.88 5.51
CA LYS A 69 -14.08 -7.99 4.65
C LYS A 69 -12.96 -9.01 4.53
N LYS A 70 -13.33 -10.28 4.32
CA LYS A 70 -12.39 -11.39 4.17
C LYS A 70 -12.57 -12.03 2.81
N PHE A 71 -11.44 -12.22 2.08
CA PHE A 71 -11.40 -12.90 0.79
C PHE A 71 -10.35 -14.01 0.88
N GLY A 72 -10.75 -15.21 1.30
CA GLY A 72 -9.79 -16.27 1.58
C GLY A 72 -8.74 -15.80 2.59
N PRO A 73 -7.44 -15.85 2.27
CA PRO A 73 -6.39 -15.37 3.18
C PRO A 73 -6.26 -13.84 3.23
N VAL A 74 -6.90 -13.13 2.31
CA VAL A 74 -6.79 -11.68 2.21
C VAL A 74 -7.80 -11.01 3.12
N ARG A 75 -7.37 -9.96 3.82
CA ARG A 75 -8.23 -9.11 4.64
C ARG A 75 -8.27 -7.71 4.07
N GLU A 76 -9.47 -7.25 3.74
CA GLU A 76 -9.68 -5.85 3.40
C GLU A 76 -9.81 -5.06 4.69
N VAL A 77 -9.15 -3.90 4.77
CA VAL A 77 -9.15 -3.07 5.97
C VAL A 77 -9.73 -1.68 5.67
N ASN A 78 -10.11 -0.97 6.73
CA ASN A 78 -10.48 0.44 6.61
C ASN A 78 -9.34 1.21 5.97
N LYS A 79 -9.65 2.06 5.00
CA LYS A 79 -8.66 2.77 4.18
C LYS A 79 -8.28 4.09 4.83
N THR A 80 -7.63 4.00 5.99
CA THR A 80 -7.29 5.14 6.85
C THR A 80 -5.81 5.25 7.15
N LEU A 81 -5.05 4.16 7.08
CA LEU A 81 -3.65 4.17 7.48
C LEU A 81 -2.75 4.46 6.29
N VAL A 82 -1.91 5.49 6.44
CA VAL A 82 -0.90 5.86 5.44
C VAL A 82 0.45 5.30 5.87
N VAL A 83 1.14 4.70 4.91
CA VAL A 83 2.52 4.21 5.09
C VAL A 83 3.40 4.79 4.00
N GLU A 84 4.66 5.02 4.33
CA GLU A 84 5.66 5.42 3.36
C GLU A 84 6.40 4.19 2.89
N ILE A 85 6.52 4.02 1.56
CA ILE A 85 7.33 2.96 0.97
C ILE A 85 8.47 3.56 0.15
N ALA A 86 9.56 2.81 0.04
CA ALA A 86 10.67 3.11 -0.84
C ALA A 86 10.65 2.12 -1.99
N PHE A 87 11.06 2.55 -3.17
CA PHE A 87 11.15 1.69 -4.35
C PHE A 87 12.23 2.23 -5.27
N ASP A 88 12.70 1.39 -6.19
CA ASP A 88 13.81 1.77 -7.07
C ASP A 88 13.35 2.57 -8.27
N SER A 89 12.19 2.23 -8.84
CA SER A 89 11.65 2.93 -10.00
C SER A 89 10.16 2.68 -10.16
N VAL A 90 9.53 3.50 -10.98
CA VAL A 90 8.15 3.33 -11.42
C VAL A 90 8.17 3.06 -12.92
N GLN A 91 7.33 2.13 -13.37
CA GLN A 91 7.20 1.78 -14.78
C GLN A 91 5.72 1.78 -15.16
N LEU A 92 5.41 2.13 -16.41
CA LEU A 92 4.08 1.90 -16.94
C LEU A 92 3.85 0.39 -17.07
N SER A 93 2.65 -0.04 -16.75
CA SER A 93 2.32 -1.47 -16.75
C SER A 93 0.93 -1.70 -17.29
N LYS A 94 0.83 -2.54 -18.34
CA LYS A 94 -0.45 -2.97 -18.89
C LYS A 94 -1.11 -4.07 -18.05
N ARG A 95 -0.34 -4.73 -17.19
CA ARG A 95 -0.85 -5.81 -16.34
C ARG A 95 -1.55 -5.29 -15.09
N HIS A 96 -1.22 -4.09 -14.64
CA HIS A 96 -1.78 -3.50 -13.43
C HIS A 96 -2.94 -2.58 -13.79
N LYS A 97 -4.03 -2.71 -13.06
CA LYS A 97 -5.23 -1.90 -13.26
C LYS A 97 -4.95 -0.41 -13.10
N SER A 98 -4.00 -0.07 -12.22
CA SER A 98 -3.55 1.30 -12.00
C SER A 98 -2.76 1.87 -13.18
N GLY A 99 -2.22 1.02 -14.05
CA GLY A 99 -1.35 1.42 -15.15
C GLY A 99 0.11 1.59 -14.75
N VAL A 100 0.46 1.38 -13.49
CA VAL A 100 1.83 1.56 -13.00
C VAL A 100 2.27 0.35 -12.16
N ALA A 101 3.57 0.11 -12.14
CA ALA A 101 4.20 -0.87 -11.27
C ALA A 101 5.41 -0.22 -10.60
N THR A 102 5.61 -0.55 -9.32
CA THR A 102 6.79 -0.12 -8.56
C THR A 102 7.80 -1.25 -8.52
N ARG A 103 9.10 -0.91 -8.67
CA ARG A 103 10.16 -1.91 -8.65
C ARG A 103 10.79 -2.00 -7.27
N PHE A 104 10.84 -3.22 -6.71
CA PHE A 104 11.38 -3.51 -5.38
C PHE A 104 10.77 -2.63 -4.29
N PRO A 105 9.43 -2.62 -4.17
CA PRO A 105 8.78 -1.82 -3.12
C PRO A 105 9.06 -2.44 -1.75
N ARG A 106 9.37 -1.57 -0.78
CA ARG A 106 9.66 -1.97 0.59
C ARG A 106 9.15 -0.91 1.56
N PHE A 107 8.71 -1.37 2.69
CA PHE A 107 8.19 -0.52 3.74
C PHE A 107 9.31 0.37 4.30
N LYS A 108 9.00 1.62 4.57
CA LYS A 108 9.92 2.57 5.18
C LYS A 108 9.41 3.09 6.52
N ALA A 109 8.17 3.53 6.61
CA ALA A 109 7.63 4.08 7.85
C ALA A 109 6.10 4.08 7.86
N ILE A 110 5.52 4.01 9.05
CA ILE A 110 4.10 4.28 9.24
C ILE A 110 3.94 5.79 9.38
N ARG A 111 2.99 6.38 8.64
CA ARG A 111 2.75 7.82 8.68
C ARG A 111 1.49 8.12 9.50
N TRP A 112 1.64 8.04 10.84
CA TRP A 112 0.55 8.37 11.75
C TRP A 112 0.12 9.84 11.65
N ASP A 113 1.00 10.69 11.15
CA ASP A 113 0.82 12.13 10.99
C ASP A 113 0.01 12.51 9.75
N LYS A 114 -0.28 11.54 8.87
CA LYS A 114 -1.02 11.79 7.61
C LYS A 114 -2.39 11.13 7.60
N LYS A 115 -3.35 11.85 7.03
CA LYS A 115 -4.68 11.31 6.75
C LYS A 115 -4.68 10.67 5.37
N ALA A 116 -5.61 9.74 5.13
CA ALA A 116 -5.67 9.00 3.87
C ALA A 116 -5.72 9.91 2.64
N HIS A 117 -6.48 11.02 2.71
CA HIS A 117 -6.60 11.95 1.58
C HIS A 117 -5.30 12.69 1.25
N GLU A 118 -4.31 12.65 2.13
CA GLU A 118 -3.00 13.26 1.92
C GLU A 118 -2.01 12.31 1.24
N ALA A 119 -2.39 11.05 1.01
CA ALA A 119 -1.53 10.09 0.32
C ALA A 119 -1.34 10.47 -1.15
N ASN A 120 -0.29 9.93 -1.75
CA ASN A 120 0.05 10.21 -3.14
C ASN A 120 -0.98 9.66 -4.11
N SER A 121 -1.02 10.24 -5.31
CA SER A 121 -1.87 9.79 -6.42
C SER A 121 -1.09 8.93 -7.40
N VAL A 122 -1.82 8.22 -8.27
CA VAL A 122 -1.20 7.51 -9.41
C VAL A 122 -0.46 8.50 -10.29
N SER A 123 -1.00 9.70 -10.49
CA SER A 123 -0.31 10.75 -11.27
C SER A 123 1.03 11.13 -10.65
N ASP A 124 1.12 11.19 -9.32
CA ASP A 124 2.38 11.45 -8.63
C ASP A 124 3.42 10.36 -8.96
N LEU A 125 2.99 9.10 -8.99
CA LEU A 125 3.88 7.98 -9.33
C LEU A 125 4.32 8.05 -10.79
N ILE A 126 3.40 8.37 -11.70
CA ILE A 126 3.73 8.53 -13.13
C ILE A 126 4.79 9.62 -13.32
N ALA A 127 4.70 10.70 -12.56
CA ALA A 127 5.67 11.79 -12.61
C ALA A 127 7.08 11.37 -12.18
N MET A 128 7.21 10.23 -11.47
CA MET A 128 8.49 9.69 -11.04
C MET A 128 9.15 8.78 -12.10
N ILE A 129 8.46 8.50 -13.19
CA ILE A 129 9.01 7.66 -14.25
C ILE A 129 10.16 8.42 -14.91
N ASP A 130 11.31 7.76 -14.93
CA ASP A 130 12.50 8.29 -15.57
C ASP A 130 12.43 7.98 -17.07
N ILE A 131 12.35 9.03 -17.87
CA ILE A 131 12.21 8.90 -19.32
C ILE A 131 13.55 9.14 -19.98
#